data_03860a8ba1958a7f1db1043d74e3d696
#
_entry.id   03860a8ba1958a7f1db1043d74e3d696
#
_cell.length_a   1.000
_cell.length_b   1.000
_cell.length_c   1.000
_cell.angle_alpha   90.00
_cell.angle_beta   90.00
_cell.angle_gamma   90.00
#
_symmetry.space_group_name_H-M   'P 1'
#
loop_
_entity.id
_entity.type
_entity.pdbx_description
1 polymer ?
#
loop_
_entity_poly.entity_id
_entity_poly.type
_entity_poly.pdbx_seq_one_letter_code
_entity_poly.pdbx_strand_id
1 'polypeptide(L)'
;MSWTLRDHAKQLNTPPLQGRGRGWGLSASTIEELQARAHSMRNNPTEPEKRLWRHLSNGQLEGYKFRRQQVIGWHIADFVCASAKLIVEVDGDTHNEQADRARDEALAQQGFRTIRVANHDVMSNLDGVLQFITEALRQADRPHPTPSPEGERLDAVEAQKLLGISLEGSVG
;
A
#
# COMPACT_ATOMS: atom_id res chain seq x y z
N MET A 1 16.21 -12.37 -29.13
CA MET A 1 16.58 -11.43 -28.07
C MET A 1 15.52 -11.49 -27.01
N SER A 2 15.78 -12.11 -25.88
CA SER A 2 14.82 -12.20 -24.78
C SER A 2 14.92 -10.93 -23.94
N TRP A 3 13.93 -10.08 -24.05
CA TRP A 3 13.75 -8.92 -23.18
C TRP A 3 13.35 -9.41 -21.80
N THR A 4 14.15 -9.13 -20.80
CA THR A 4 13.84 -9.49 -19.43
C THR A 4 12.87 -8.46 -18.83
N LEU A 5 12.02 -8.92 -17.92
CA LEU A 5 11.06 -8.11 -17.17
C LEU A 5 11.69 -6.89 -16.45
N ARG A 6 13.01 -6.93 -16.21
CA ARG A 6 13.80 -5.82 -15.64
C ARG A 6 13.96 -4.63 -16.57
N ASP A 7 14.02 -4.87 -17.88
CA ASP A 7 14.26 -3.78 -18.84
C ASP A 7 12.98 -2.96 -19.07
N HIS A 8 11.83 -3.59 -18.94
CA HIS A 8 10.53 -2.89 -19.04
C HIS A 8 10.25 -2.01 -17.82
N ALA A 9 10.63 -2.46 -16.62
CA ALA A 9 10.46 -1.67 -15.39
C ALA A 9 11.35 -0.40 -15.37
N LYS A 10 12.51 -0.45 -16.02
CA LYS A 10 13.40 0.72 -16.13
C LYS A 10 12.88 1.80 -17.10
N GLN A 11 12.15 1.42 -18.14
CA GLN A 11 11.56 2.39 -19.08
C GLN A 11 10.28 3.06 -18.55
N LEU A 12 9.60 2.44 -17.58
CA LEU A 12 8.36 2.95 -17.01
C LEU A 12 8.59 3.91 -15.82
N ASN A 13 9.84 4.19 -15.46
CA ASN A 13 10.18 5.07 -14.33
C ASN A 13 10.19 6.57 -14.71
N THR A 14 9.50 6.96 -15.76
CA THR A 14 9.23 8.38 -16.02
C THR A 14 8.04 8.79 -15.17
N PRO A 15 8.17 9.79 -14.28
CA PRO A 15 7.02 10.28 -13.53
C PRO A 15 5.96 10.78 -14.53
N PRO A 16 4.68 10.44 -14.32
CA PRO A 16 3.63 10.89 -15.22
C PRO A 16 3.58 12.41 -15.23
N LEU A 17 3.68 13.00 -16.41
CA LEU A 17 3.42 14.41 -16.63
C LEU A 17 2.06 14.77 -16.01
N GLN A 18 2.04 15.81 -15.18
CA GLN A 18 0.85 16.32 -14.52
C GLN A 18 -0.25 16.64 -15.53
N GLY A 19 -1.15 15.68 -15.75
CA GLY A 19 -2.37 15.82 -16.54
C GLY A 19 -3.58 15.69 -15.64
N ARG A 20 -4.44 16.69 -15.63
CA ARG A 20 -5.70 16.75 -14.91
C ARG A 20 -6.60 15.59 -15.29
N GLY A 21 -6.70 14.56 -14.45
CA GLY A 21 -7.60 13.44 -14.63
C GLY A 21 -7.34 12.39 -13.58
N ARG A 22 -8.38 11.88 -12.95
CA ARG A 22 -8.31 10.76 -12.01
C ARG A 22 -7.90 9.49 -12.76
N GLY A 23 -6.61 9.34 -13.02
CA GLY A 23 -6.08 8.18 -13.71
C GLY A 23 -4.56 8.22 -13.69
N TRP A 24 -3.95 7.07 -13.70
CA TRP A 24 -2.51 6.86 -13.72
C TRP A 24 -1.83 7.33 -15.03
N GLY A 25 -2.55 8.01 -15.92
CA GLY A 25 -2.05 8.44 -17.22
C GLY A 25 -1.68 7.29 -18.16
N LEU A 26 -2.23 6.10 -17.92
CA LEU A 26 -1.94 4.90 -18.70
C LEU A 26 -2.65 4.93 -20.05
N SER A 27 -1.94 4.54 -21.12
CA SER A 27 -2.57 4.28 -22.40
C SER A 27 -3.45 3.01 -22.33
N ALA A 28 -4.45 2.92 -23.21
CA ALA A 28 -5.30 1.73 -23.29
C ALA A 28 -4.47 0.46 -23.56
N SER A 29 -3.47 0.55 -24.43
CA SER A 29 -2.56 -0.58 -24.72
C SER A 29 -1.77 -1.02 -23.50
N THR A 30 -1.28 -0.10 -22.69
CA THR A 30 -0.57 -0.43 -21.44
C THR A 30 -1.48 -1.13 -20.43
N ILE A 31 -2.73 -0.69 -20.33
CA ILE A 31 -3.73 -1.34 -19.45
C ILE A 31 -3.99 -2.77 -19.92
N GLU A 32 -4.17 -2.98 -21.22
CA GLU A 32 -4.38 -4.31 -21.81
C GLU A 32 -3.19 -5.24 -21.54
N GLU A 33 -1.96 -4.75 -21.72
CA GLU A 33 -0.75 -5.52 -21.43
C GLU A 33 -0.66 -5.91 -19.95
N LEU A 34 -0.95 -4.98 -19.02
CA LEU A 34 -0.95 -5.25 -17.60
C LEU A 34 -2.04 -6.26 -17.22
N GLN A 35 -3.23 -6.16 -17.83
CA GLN A 35 -4.31 -7.11 -17.60
C GLN A 35 -3.98 -8.51 -18.13
N ALA A 36 -3.37 -8.61 -19.31
CA ALA A 36 -2.91 -9.87 -19.88
C ALA A 36 -1.85 -10.54 -18.99
N ARG A 37 -0.90 -9.76 -18.46
CA ARG A 37 0.10 -10.25 -17.49
C ARG A 37 -0.53 -10.71 -16.20
N ALA A 38 -1.43 -9.92 -15.63
CA ALA A 38 -2.16 -10.28 -14.41
C ALA A 38 -2.98 -11.57 -14.62
N HIS A 39 -3.56 -11.75 -15.80
CA HIS A 39 -4.25 -13.00 -16.16
C HIS A 39 -3.30 -14.19 -16.22
N SER A 40 -2.14 -14.03 -16.83
CA SER A 40 -1.11 -15.07 -16.89
C SER A 40 -0.61 -15.45 -15.50
N MET A 41 -0.34 -14.46 -14.63
CA MET A 41 0.08 -14.69 -13.25
C MET A 41 -0.99 -15.43 -12.43
N ARG A 42 -2.27 -15.09 -12.60
CA ARG A 42 -3.38 -15.82 -11.96
C ARG A 42 -3.44 -17.28 -12.34
N ASN A 43 -3.05 -17.63 -13.56
CA ASN A 43 -3.05 -19.00 -14.05
C ASN A 43 -1.80 -19.79 -13.66
N ASN A 44 -0.72 -19.08 -13.32
CA ASN A 44 0.58 -19.67 -12.95
C ASN A 44 1.06 -19.13 -11.58
N PRO A 45 0.28 -19.26 -10.50
CA PRO A 45 0.69 -18.79 -9.19
C PRO A 45 1.84 -19.66 -8.62
N THR A 46 2.69 -19.04 -7.83
CA THR A 46 3.73 -19.74 -7.06
C THR A 46 3.12 -20.59 -5.93
N GLU A 47 3.88 -21.52 -5.36
CA GLU A 47 3.37 -22.35 -4.26
C GLU A 47 3.00 -21.53 -3.01
N PRO A 48 3.79 -20.52 -2.56
CA PRO A 48 3.36 -19.64 -1.48
C PRO A 48 2.05 -18.88 -1.79
N GLU A 49 1.92 -18.33 -3.00
CA GLU A 49 0.67 -17.66 -3.41
C GLU A 49 -0.53 -18.59 -3.39
N LYS A 50 -0.39 -19.83 -3.89
CA LYS A 50 -1.46 -20.84 -3.85
C LYS A 50 -1.87 -21.16 -2.42
N ARG A 51 -0.86 -21.33 -1.54
CA ARG A 51 -1.08 -21.67 -0.14
C ARG A 51 -1.82 -20.54 0.58
N LEU A 52 -1.38 -19.31 0.41
CA LEU A 52 -2.02 -18.16 1.02
C LEU A 52 -3.44 -17.93 0.46
N TRP A 53 -3.63 -18.09 -0.85
CA TRP A 53 -4.93 -17.91 -1.50
C TRP A 53 -6.02 -18.82 -0.97
N ARG A 54 -5.69 -20.05 -0.55
CA ARG A 54 -6.66 -20.99 0.05
C ARG A 54 -7.33 -20.38 1.28
N HIS A 55 -6.66 -19.49 1.99
CA HIS A 55 -7.16 -18.84 3.21
C HIS A 55 -7.73 -17.46 2.96
N LEU A 56 -7.29 -16.75 1.91
CA LEU A 56 -7.78 -15.43 1.58
C LEU A 56 -9.03 -15.44 0.67
N SER A 57 -9.24 -16.55 -0.05
CA SER A 57 -10.36 -16.67 -0.98
C SER A 57 -11.71 -16.77 -0.25
N ASN A 58 -12.79 -16.38 -0.96
CA ASN A 58 -14.18 -16.55 -0.51
C ASN A 58 -14.53 -15.89 0.84
N GLY A 59 -13.74 -14.92 1.28
CA GLY A 59 -13.99 -14.25 2.56
C GLY A 59 -13.67 -15.10 3.78
N GLN A 60 -12.84 -16.15 3.66
CA GLN A 60 -12.50 -17.05 4.76
C GLN A 60 -11.74 -16.33 5.89
N LEU A 61 -10.98 -15.27 5.57
CA LEU A 61 -10.30 -14.47 6.55
C LEU A 61 -11.24 -13.36 7.05
N GLU A 62 -11.93 -13.60 8.14
CA GLU A 62 -12.84 -12.66 8.84
C GLU A 62 -13.90 -11.98 7.91
N GLY A 63 -14.28 -12.62 6.81
CA GLY A 63 -15.27 -12.09 5.87
C GLY A 63 -14.69 -11.13 4.82
N TYR A 64 -13.40 -10.79 4.89
CA TYR A 64 -12.77 -9.90 3.92
C TYR A 64 -12.62 -10.55 2.55
N LYS A 65 -12.99 -9.81 1.52
CA LYS A 65 -12.92 -10.28 0.12
C LYS A 65 -11.63 -9.83 -0.53
N PHE A 66 -10.76 -10.79 -0.78
CA PHE A 66 -9.53 -10.59 -1.53
C PHE A 66 -9.70 -10.90 -3.02
N ARG A 67 -8.92 -10.22 -3.84
CA ARG A 67 -8.74 -10.52 -5.28
C ARG A 67 -7.26 -10.77 -5.53
N ARG A 68 -6.96 -11.70 -6.46
CA ARG A 68 -5.57 -12.00 -6.84
C ARG A 68 -5.15 -11.18 -8.05
N GLN A 69 -3.85 -10.88 -8.13
CA GLN A 69 -3.19 -10.29 -9.29
C GLN A 69 -4.00 -9.15 -9.89
N GLN A 70 -4.22 -8.13 -9.06
CA GLN A 70 -5.03 -6.97 -9.41
C GLN A 70 -4.16 -5.86 -9.96
N VAL A 71 -4.51 -5.34 -11.14
CA VAL A 71 -3.85 -4.16 -11.71
C VAL A 71 -4.30 -2.92 -10.94
N ILE A 72 -3.34 -2.19 -10.37
CA ILE A 72 -3.55 -0.90 -9.71
C ILE A 72 -2.51 0.08 -10.28
N GLY A 73 -2.94 0.99 -11.13
CA GLY A 73 -2.02 1.83 -11.88
C GLY A 73 -1.05 1.02 -12.74
N TRP A 74 0.24 1.20 -12.55
CA TRP A 74 1.32 0.49 -13.24
C TRP A 74 1.69 -0.85 -12.60
N HIS A 75 1.06 -1.23 -11.50
CA HIS A 75 1.44 -2.37 -10.69
C HIS A 75 0.41 -3.48 -10.76
N ILE A 76 0.90 -4.71 -10.63
CA ILE A 76 0.06 -5.88 -10.40
C ILE A 76 0.32 -6.31 -8.96
N ALA A 77 -0.69 -6.17 -8.11
CA ALA A 77 -0.62 -6.54 -6.71
C ALA A 77 -1.09 -7.99 -6.52
N ASP A 78 -0.37 -8.78 -5.71
CA ASP A 78 -0.67 -10.21 -5.55
C ASP A 78 -2.05 -10.45 -4.95
N PHE A 79 -2.35 -9.82 -3.83
CA PHE A 79 -3.66 -9.90 -3.17
C PHE A 79 -4.14 -8.54 -2.74
N VAL A 80 -5.37 -8.20 -3.08
CA VAL A 80 -5.98 -6.90 -2.78
C VAL A 80 -7.30 -7.07 -2.08
N CYS A 81 -7.43 -6.49 -0.89
CA CYS A 81 -8.70 -6.27 -0.21
C CYS A 81 -9.13 -4.82 -0.43
N ALA A 82 -10.08 -4.60 -1.34
CA ALA A 82 -10.50 -3.25 -1.71
C ALA A 82 -11.28 -2.53 -0.60
N SER A 83 -12.05 -3.26 0.22
CA SER A 83 -12.80 -2.68 1.35
C SER A 83 -11.88 -2.12 2.43
N ALA A 84 -10.82 -2.84 2.77
CA ALA A 84 -9.82 -2.42 3.74
C ALA A 84 -8.67 -1.60 3.14
N LYS A 85 -8.69 -1.34 1.82
CA LYS A 85 -7.56 -0.69 1.13
C LYS A 85 -6.20 -1.33 1.45
N LEU A 86 -6.18 -2.65 1.58
CA LEU A 86 -4.98 -3.42 1.93
C LEU A 86 -4.49 -4.22 0.72
N ILE A 87 -3.19 -4.12 0.48
CA ILE A 87 -2.45 -4.95 -0.46
C ILE A 87 -1.54 -5.88 0.33
N VAL A 88 -1.52 -7.16 -0.03
CA VAL A 88 -0.61 -8.16 0.51
C VAL A 88 0.24 -8.69 -0.63
N GLU A 89 1.55 -8.57 -0.52
CA GLU A 89 2.52 -9.07 -1.48
C GLU A 89 3.31 -10.22 -0.87
N VAL A 90 3.58 -11.22 -1.70
CA VAL A 90 4.35 -12.39 -1.30
C VAL A 90 5.73 -12.28 -1.94
N ASP A 91 6.70 -11.88 -1.14
CA ASP A 91 8.04 -11.54 -1.62
C ASP A 91 9.01 -12.71 -1.52
N GLY A 92 9.83 -12.87 -2.57
CA GLY A 92 11.07 -13.65 -2.53
C GLY A 92 12.22 -12.84 -1.91
N ASP A 93 13.38 -13.48 -1.79
CA ASP A 93 14.57 -12.94 -1.11
C ASP A 93 15.28 -11.76 -1.82
N THR A 94 14.72 -11.22 -2.91
CA THR A 94 15.36 -10.15 -3.70
C THR A 94 14.58 -8.86 -3.61
N HIS A 95 15.05 -7.92 -2.78
CA HIS A 95 14.47 -6.59 -2.63
C HIS A 95 15.25 -5.53 -3.42
N ASN A 96 14.49 -4.62 -4.07
CA ASN A 96 15.01 -3.35 -4.57
C ASN A 96 14.31 -2.22 -3.80
N GLU A 97 14.88 -1.81 -2.68
CA GLU A 97 14.30 -0.86 -1.74
C GLU A 97 13.83 0.46 -2.40
N GLN A 98 14.56 0.93 -3.41
CA GLN A 98 14.24 2.20 -4.07
C GLN A 98 13.00 2.10 -4.97
N ALA A 99 12.90 1.02 -5.75
CA ALA A 99 11.75 0.77 -6.61
C ALA A 99 10.50 0.44 -5.78
N ASP A 100 10.67 -0.29 -4.69
CA ASP A 100 9.60 -0.65 -3.77
C ASP A 100 9.02 0.58 -3.05
N ARG A 101 9.87 1.50 -2.61
CA ARG A 101 9.45 2.74 -1.95
C ARG A 101 8.61 3.63 -2.87
N ALA A 102 9.06 3.87 -4.11
CA ALA A 102 8.32 4.66 -5.09
C ALA A 102 6.96 4.03 -5.43
N ARG A 103 6.91 2.69 -5.50
CA ARG A 103 5.68 1.94 -5.72
C ARG A 103 4.71 2.09 -4.55
N ASP A 104 5.20 1.93 -3.33
CA ASP A 104 4.40 2.06 -2.12
C ASP A 104 3.83 3.47 -1.96
N GLU A 105 4.61 4.50 -2.25
CA GLU A 105 4.15 5.89 -2.25
C GLU A 105 3.02 6.11 -3.26
N ALA A 106 3.15 5.58 -4.48
CA ALA A 106 2.11 5.69 -5.50
C ALA A 106 0.81 4.97 -5.10
N LEU A 107 0.91 3.80 -4.47
CA LEU A 107 -0.24 3.04 -3.95
C LEU A 107 -0.87 3.74 -2.73
N ALA A 108 -0.05 4.32 -1.85
CA ALA A 108 -0.51 5.09 -0.71
C ALA A 108 -1.30 6.35 -1.12
N GLN A 109 -0.91 7.03 -2.20
CA GLN A 109 -1.67 8.14 -2.78
C GLN A 109 -3.09 7.73 -3.24
N GLN A 110 -3.30 6.44 -3.54
CA GLN A 110 -4.61 5.86 -3.84
C GLN A 110 -5.34 5.34 -2.60
N GLY A 111 -4.75 5.57 -1.44
CA GLY A 111 -5.28 5.15 -0.15
C GLY A 111 -5.01 3.67 0.19
N PHE A 112 -4.16 2.98 -0.58
CA PHE A 112 -3.78 1.60 -0.29
C PHE A 112 -2.59 1.56 0.67
N ARG A 113 -2.65 0.64 1.62
CA ARG A 113 -1.53 0.22 2.45
C ARG A 113 -0.99 -1.10 1.92
N THR A 114 0.30 -1.20 1.72
CA THR A 114 0.96 -2.44 1.30
C THR A 114 1.64 -3.10 2.50
N ILE A 115 1.43 -4.40 2.66
CA ILE A 115 2.20 -5.25 3.55
C ILE A 115 2.86 -6.36 2.75
N ARG A 116 4.03 -6.81 3.20
CA ARG A 116 4.80 -7.87 2.55
C ARG A 116 4.96 -9.05 3.49
N VAL A 117 4.83 -10.24 2.92
CA VAL A 117 5.05 -11.49 3.63
C VAL A 117 6.07 -12.32 2.85
N ALA A 118 7.07 -12.85 3.54
CA ALA A 118 8.10 -13.61 2.88
C ALA A 118 7.59 -14.99 2.42
N ASN A 119 8.07 -15.46 1.27
CA ASN A 119 7.79 -16.80 0.76
C ASN A 119 8.01 -17.88 1.82
N HIS A 120 9.14 -17.78 2.53
CA HIS A 120 9.50 -18.69 3.59
C HIS A 120 8.46 -18.73 4.71
N ASP A 121 7.98 -17.56 5.16
CA ASP A 121 6.99 -17.47 6.24
C ASP A 121 5.65 -18.07 5.84
N VAL A 122 5.20 -17.83 4.62
CA VAL A 122 3.98 -18.47 4.08
C VAL A 122 4.11 -20.00 4.07
N MET A 123 5.32 -20.52 3.82
CA MET A 123 5.56 -21.95 3.75
C MET A 123 5.79 -22.61 5.12
N SER A 124 6.39 -21.91 6.08
CA SER A 124 6.78 -22.46 7.39
C SER A 124 5.92 -22.01 8.55
N ASN A 125 5.30 -20.84 8.49
CA ASN A 125 4.53 -20.23 9.58
C ASN A 125 3.26 -19.52 9.06
N LEU A 126 2.42 -20.25 8.34
CA LEU A 126 1.22 -19.70 7.73
C LEU A 126 0.26 -19.05 8.75
N ASP A 127 0.11 -19.64 9.92
CA ASP A 127 -0.78 -19.10 10.97
C ASP A 127 -0.30 -17.72 11.45
N GLY A 128 1.00 -17.53 11.61
CA GLY A 128 1.58 -16.22 11.93
C GLY A 128 1.36 -15.20 10.81
N VAL A 129 1.48 -15.61 9.55
CA VAL A 129 1.19 -14.76 8.39
C VAL A 129 -0.29 -14.35 8.38
N LEU A 130 -1.22 -15.29 8.60
CA LEU A 130 -2.65 -14.98 8.66
C LEU A 130 -3.01 -14.04 9.81
N GLN A 131 -2.41 -14.22 10.98
CA GLN A 131 -2.56 -13.30 12.12
C GLN A 131 -2.05 -11.89 11.77
N PHE A 132 -0.90 -11.78 11.12
CA PHE A 132 -0.34 -10.50 10.68
C PHE A 132 -1.25 -9.78 9.68
N ILE A 133 -1.80 -10.50 8.70
CA ILE A 133 -2.75 -9.95 7.74
C ILE A 133 -4.05 -9.52 8.46
N THR A 134 -4.57 -10.32 9.37
CA THR A 134 -5.77 -10.02 10.15
C THR A 134 -5.61 -8.74 10.97
N GLU A 135 -4.47 -8.57 11.63
CA GLU A 135 -4.19 -7.35 12.38
C GLU A 135 -4.11 -6.12 11.48
N ALA A 136 -3.49 -6.27 10.28
CA ALA A 136 -3.46 -5.20 9.29
C ALA A 136 -4.87 -4.80 8.80
N LEU A 137 -5.77 -5.77 8.61
CA LEU A 137 -7.17 -5.53 8.23
C LEU A 137 -7.93 -4.80 9.33
N ARG A 138 -7.79 -5.23 10.58
CA ARG A 138 -8.44 -4.60 11.75
C ARG A 138 -7.95 -3.17 11.98
N GLN A 139 -6.68 -2.89 11.71
CA GLN A 139 -6.15 -1.53 11.76
C GLN A 139 -6.73 -0.63 10.68
N ALA A 140 -7.02 -1.16 9.51
CA ALA A 140 -7.66 -0.42 8.42
C ALA A 140 -9.13 -0.08 8.73
N ASP A 141 -9.84 -0.93 9.46
CA ASP A 141 -11.23 -0.71 9.86
C ASP A 141 -11.37 0.24 11.07
N ARG A 142 -10.30 0.50 11.81
CA ARG A 142 -10.34 1.54 12.84
C ARG A 142 -10.48 2.89 12.14
N PRO A 143 -11.49 3.70 12.50
CA PRO A 143 -11.55 5.06 12.01
C PRO A 143 -10.23 5.72 12.38
N HIS A 144 -9.46 6.17 11.38
CA HIS A 144 -8.35 7.08 11.66
C HIS A 144 -8.91 8.20 12.51
N PRO A 145 -8.28 8.58 13.63
CA PRO A 145 -8.61 9.83 14.25
C PRO A 145 -8.41 10.85 13.14
N THR A 146 -9.52 11.39 12.65
CA THR A 146 -9.50 12.54 11.75
C THR A 146 -8.61 13.55 12.46
N PRO A 147 -7.51 14.05 11.86
CA PRO A 147 -6.85 15.19 12.45
C PRO A 147 -7.95 16.24 12.55
N SER A 148 -8.33 16.58 13.76
CA SER A 148 -9.29 17.64 14.01
C SER A 148 -8.83 18.85 13.23
N PRO A 149 -9.67 19.46 12.39
CA PRO A 149 -9.32 20.73 11.75
C PRO A 149 -9.22 21.88 12.76
N GLU A 150 -9.53 21.61 14.00
CA GLU A 150 -9.15 22.40 15.16
C GLU A 150 -7.67 22.13 15.47
N GLY A 151 -6.81 22.71 14.62
CA GLY A 151 -5.50 23.11 15.10
C GLY A 151 -5.78 23.91 16.37
N GLU A 152 -5.34 23.37 17.50
CA GLU A 152 -5.21 24.15 18.72
C GLU A 152 -4.45 25.41 18.36
N ARG A 153 -5.20 26.48 18.11
CA ARG A 153 -4.70 27.80 18.39
C ARG A 153 -4.53 27.79 19.90
N LEU A 154 -3.35 27.43 20.35
CA LEU A 154 -2.88 27.88 21.64
C LEU A 154 -3.00 29.38 21.57
N ASP A 155 -4.03 29.93 22.22
CA ASP A 155 -4.19 31.36 22.36
C ASP A 155 -2.87 31.88 22.95
N ALA A 156 -2.35 32.94 22.37
CA ALA A 156 -1.06 33.52 22.77
C ALA A 156 -0.99 33.78 24.27
N VAL A 157 -2.13 33.85 24.93
CA VAL A 157 -2.31 34.01 26.38
C VAL A 157 -1.95 32.73 27.15
N GLU A 158 -2.27 31.57 26.64
CA GLU A 158 -1.91 30.29 27.30
C GLU A 158 -0.43 29.93 27.13
N ALA A 159 0.15 30.26 26.00
CA ALA A 159 1.58 30.10 25.77
C ALA A 159 2.43 30.98 26.68
N GLN A 160 1.97 32.20 26.97
CA GLN A 160 2.64 33.10 27.93
C GLN A 160 2.57 32.60 29.36
N LYS A 161 1.48 31.94 29.74
CA LYS A 161 1.29 31.38 31.09
C LYS A 161 2.17 30.14 31.35
N LEU A 162 2.44 29.36 30.32
CA LEU A 162 3.33 28.18 30.38
C LEU A 162 4.81 28.55 30.38
N LEU A 163 5.20 29.71 29.84
CA LEU A 163 6.58 30.15 29.76
C LEU A 163 7.04 31.02 30.95
N GLY A 164 6.14 31.35 31.88
CA GLY A 164 6.49 32.06 33.13
C GLY A 164 7.16 33.43 32.94
N ILE A 165 6.89 34.14 31.84
CA ILE A 165 7.47 35.41 31.55
C ILE A 165 6.54 36.50 32.06
N SER A 166 6.79 36.96 33.28
CA SER A 166 6.21 38.19 33.81
C SER A 166 6.95 39.38 33.20
N LEU A 167 6.26 40.14 32.36
CA LEU A 167 6.71 41.48 32.00
C LEU A 167 6.21 42.43 33.08
N GLU A 168 6.98 42.59 34.17
CA GLU A 168 6.85 43.77 34.99
C GLU A 168 7.54 44.95 34.28
N GLY A 169 6.70 45.86 33.81
CA GLY A 169 7.14 47.10 33.19
C GLY A 169 7.74 48.01 34.22
N SER A 170 8.93 48.48 33.97
CA SER A 170 9.47 49.65 34.62
C SER A 170 9.07 50.88 33.81
N VAL A 171 8.17 51.68 34.36
CA VAL A 171 7.98 53.07 33.95
C VAL A 171 8.84 53.89 34.89
N GLY A 172 9.78 54.65 34.33
CA GLY A 172 10.57 55.62 34.96
C GLY A 172 11.04 56.65 33.94
#